data_4e2749ec146ac37f4ff36178f83e442e
#
_entry.id   4e2749ec146ac37f4ff36178f83e442e
#
_cell.length_a   1.000
_cell.length_b   1.000
_cell.length_c   1.000
_cell.angle_alpha   90.00
_cell.angle_beta   90.00
_cell.angle_gamma   90.00
#
_symmetry.space_group_name_H-M   'P 1'
#
loop_
_entity.id
_entity.type
_entity.pdbx_description
1 polymer ?
#
loop_
_entity_poly.entity_id
_entity_poly.type
_entity_poly.pdbx_seq_one_letter_code
_entity_poly.pdbx_strand_id
1 'polypeptide(L)'
;MKRHFRPVLLASVVLAGLVALAATATAGGTHAHASIPAPSKVTIAYQPGIGYAPLIVLKAQHTLESQFPGTTFSWLVLSSGAAVTNGIISGDVQIGAGGVGPLIIAWDAGVDVKTIAPLDWGDLWLMAKDPAIKTIADLKGKKIAMPGTTSIQAVVLRRMAQVKLGDAHALDSGIIAMDHPVAMQALLTGQIDAHFTSAPYQLQEKVRGAHVVARSYQYFGAHSFLGAWETSKFYAQYPAFSQKFYTDVQTAIALINKNPTQVSHLLQSDSGGIPSWRQYKQWLAASGLTFTTRPLGMMRFANFMNKIGMIKKMPASWQDLVFPPVYGTKGS
;
A
#
# COMPACT_ATOMS: atom_id res chain seq x y z
N MET A 1 93.05 -15.86 -75.81
CA MET A 1 93.01 -14.45 -75.39
C MET A 1 91.64 -14.24 -74.77
N LYS A 2 91.56 -14.03 -73.47
CA LYS A 2 90.34 -14.03 -72.69
C LYS A 2 89.78 -12.63 -72.49
N ARG A 3 88.54 -12.39 -72.82
CA ARG A 3 87.83 -11.15 -72.53
C ARG A 3 86.77 -11.44 -71.44
N HIS A 4 86.93 -10.78 -70.32
CA HIS A 4 86.00 -10.80 -69.22
C HIS A 4 84.80 -9.90 -69.47
N PHE A 5 83.61 -10.42 -69.43
CA PHE A 5 82.37 -9.67 -69.30
C PHE A 5 81.84 -9.76 -67.91
N ARG A 6 81.65 -8.65 -67.22
CA ARG A 6 80.97 -8.52 -66.01
C ARG A 6 79.49 -8.32 -66.26
N PRO A 7 78.60 -9.01 -65.65
CA PRO A 7 77.17 -8.66 -65.67
C PRO A 7 76.83 -7.63 -64.58
N VAL A 8 76.07 -6.61 -64.99
CA VAL A 8 75.43 -5.62 -64.08
C VAL A 8 74.20 -6.23 -63.47
N LEU A 9 74.14 -6.30 -62.11
CA LEU A 9 72.94 -6.67 -61.35
C LEU A 9 72.03 -5.46 -61.35
N LEU A 10 70.81 -5.58 -61.92
CA LEU A 10 69.69 -4.71 -61.69
C LEU A 10 68.93 -5.25 -60.43
N ALA A 11 68.96 -4.49 -59.36
CA ALA A 11 68.17 -4.75 -58.17
C ALA A 11 66.71 -4.24 -58.40
N SER A 12 65.82 -5.17 -58.60
CA SER A 12 64.37 -4.84 -58.64
C SER A 12 63.87 -4.79 -57.20
N VAL A 13 63.52 -3.58 -56.73
CA VAL A 13 62.82 -3.38 -55.42
C VAL A 13 61.36 -3.73 -55.62
N VAL A 14 60.92 -4.86 -55.03
CA VAL A 14 59.49 -5.23 -54.91
C VAL A 14 58.96 -4.62 -53.61
N LEU A 15 58.16 -3.55 -53.80
CA LEU A 15 57.43 -2.94 -52.68
C LEU A 15 56.23 -3.80 -52.37
N ALA A 16 56.31 -4.65 -51.32
CA ALA A 16 55.19 -5.42 -50.78
C ALA A 16 54.34 -4.47 -49.92
N GLY A 17 53.23 -3.99 -50.48
CA GLY A 17 52.22 -3.24 -49.70
C GLY A 17 51.49 -4.17 -48.70
N LEU A 18 51.76 -4.04 -47.43
CA LEU A 18 50.93 -4.62 -46.36
C LEU A 18 49.65 -3.78 -46.23
N VAL A 19 48.53 -4.30 -46.77
CA VAL A 19 47.20 -3.82 -46.44
C VAL A 19 46.85 -4.38 -45.07
N ALA A 20 47.02 -3.57 -44.01
CA ALA A 20 46.50 -3.86 -42.69
C ALA A 20 44.96 -3.68 -42.71
N LEU A 21 44.21 -4.78 -42.78
CA LEU A 21 42.77 -4.77 -42.52
C LEU A 21 42.58 -4.48 -41.04
N ALA A 22 42.30 -3.22 -40.67
CA ALA A 22 41.81 -2.87 -39.34
C ALA A 22 40.39 -3.44 -39.17
N ALA A 23 40.26 -4.62 -38.56
CA ALA A 23 39.02 -5.13 -38.06
C ALA A 23 38.59 -4.22 -36.90
N THR A 24 37.68 -3.26 -37.18
CA THR A 24 36.96 -2.54 -36.15
C THR A 24 36.05 -3.56 -35.46
N ALA A 25 36.53 -4.15 -34.40
CA ALA A 25 35.69 -4.87 -33.46
C ALA A 25 34.74 -3.83 -32.85
N THR A 26 33.53 -3.74 -33.40
CA THR A 26 32.40 -3.10 -32.69
C THR A 26 32.18 -3.92 -31.44
N ALA A 27 32.80 -3.48 -30.35
CA ALA A 27 32.43 -3.92 -29.02
C ALA A 27 30.95 -3.50 -28.83
N GLY A 28 30.05 -4.41 -29.14
CA GLY A 28 28.66 -4.33 -28.71
C GLY A 28 28.69 -4.31 -27.22
N GLY A 29 28.77 -3.12 -26.64
CA GLY A 29 28.59 -2.91 -25.22
C GLY A 29 27.16 -3.36 -24.91
N THR A 30 27.01 -4.58 -24.41
CA THR A 30 25.84 -4.96 -23.61
C THR A 30 25.87 -3.98 -22.44
N HIS A 31 25.04 -2.93 -22.52
CA HIS A 31 24.72 -2.13 -21.35
C HIS A 31 24.07 -3.10 -20.36
N ALA A 32 24.90 -3.72 -19.51
CA ALA A 32 24.43 -4.35 -18.30
C ALA A 32 23.66 -3.26 -17.57
N HIS A 33 22.33 -3.32 -17.59
CA HIS A 33 21.53 -2.46 -16.74
C HIS A 33 22.03 -2.72 -15.31
N ALA A 34 22.64 -1.69 -14.72
CA ALA A 34 23.09 -1.77 -13.33
C ALA A 34 21.89 -2.23 -12.50
N SER A 35 21.98 -3.41 -11.92
CA SER A 35 20.91 -3.97 -11.13
C SER A 35 20.66 -3.04 -9.94
N ILE A 36 19.41 -2.64 -9.73
CA ILE A 36 19.03 -1.86 -8.55
C ILE A 36 19.36 -2.71 -7.32
N PRO A 37 20.17 -2.20 -6.37
CA PRO A 37 20.41 -2.90 -5.13
C PRO A 37 19.09 -3.23 -4.44
N ALA A 38 18.82 -4.52 -4.23
CA ALA A 38 17.57 -5.02 -3.68
C ALA A 38 17.87 -6.03 -2.53
N PRO A 39 16.97 -6.13 -1.53
CA PRO A 39 17.10 -7.12 -0.48
C PRO A 39 16.95 -8.54 -1.03
N SER A 40 17.59 -9.53 -0.41
CA SER A 40 17.45 -10.95 -0.79
C SER A 40 16.05 -11.51 -0.48
N LYS A 41 15.34 -10.91 0.48
CA LYS A 41 13.97 -11.30 0.87
C LYS A 41 13.14 -10.06 1.20
N VAL A 42 11.90 -10.03 0.73
CA VAL A 42 10.88 -9.03 1.09
C VAL A 42 9.57 -9.72 1.40
N THR A 43 9.08 -9.52 2.60
CA THR A 43 7.73 -9.89 3.00
C THR A 43 6.85 -8.66 2.95
N ILE A 44 5.75 -8.72 2.17
CA ILE A 44 4.75 -7.66 2.06
C ILE A 44 3.49 -8.13 2.77
N ALA A 45 3.03 -7.35 3.76
CA ALA A 45 1.85 -7.69 4.55
C ALA A 45 0.73 -6.68 4.34
N TYR A 46 -0.50 -7.16 4.16
CA TYR A 46 -1.71 -6.34 4.01
C TYR A 46 -2.90 -7.00 4.71
N GLN A 47 -4.06 -6.35 4.71
CA GLN A 47 -5.27 -6.84 5.37
C GLN A 47 -6.37 -7.15 4.36
N PRO A 48 -7.43 -7.90 4.74
CA PRO A 48 -8.56 -8.14 3.86
C PRO A 48 -9.28 -6.84 3.47
N GLY A 49 -9.52 -6.62 2.17
CA GLY A 49 -10.24 -5.46 1.65
C GLY A 49 -9.76 -5.00 0.28
N ILE A 50 -10.67 -4.41 -0.52
CA ILE A 50 -10.31 -3.93 -1.87
C ILE A 50 -9.51 -2.63 -1.88
N GLY A 51 -9.36 -1.93 -0.75
CA GLY A 51 -8.44 -0.81 -0.62
C GLY A 51 -6.97 -1.22 -0.85
N TYR A 52 -6.65 -2.50 -0.63
CA TYR A 52 -5.33 -3.06 -0.92
C TYR A 52 -5.14 -3.48 -2.39
N ALA A 53 -6.11 -3.19 -3.27
CA ALA A 53 -6.03 -3.54 -4.70
C ALA A 53 -4.72 -3.14 -5.39
N PRO A 54 -4.07 -1.99 -5.13
CA PRO A 54 -2.78 -1.69 -5.73
C PRO A 54 -1.71 -2.75 -5.43
N LEU A 55 -1.64 -3.26 -4.19
CA LEU A 55 -0.70 -4.31 -3.80
C LEU A 55 -1.08 -5.67 -4.41
N ILE A 56 -2.37 -5.98 -4.44
CA ILE A 56 -2.89 -7.22 -5.05
C ILE A 56 -2.60 -7.23 -6.56
N VAL A 57 -2.67 -6.09 -7.24
CA VAL A 57 -2.29 -5.97 -8.66
C VAL A 57 -0.81 -6.28 -8.85
N LEU A 58 0.09 -5.72 -8.02
CA LEU A 58 1.53 -6.03 -8.08
C LEU A 58 1.79 -7.52 -7.88
N LYS A 59 1.14 -8.14 -6.90
CA LYS A 59 1.22 -9.58 -6.60
C LYS A 59 0.73 -10.43 -7.78
N ALA A 60 -0.48 -10.16 -8.26
CA ALA A 60 -1.12 -10.96 -9.31
C ALA A 60 -0.39 -10.84 -10.67
N GLN A 61 0.30 -9.75 -10.92
CA GLN A 61 1.12 -9.54 -12.11
C GLN A 61 2.58 -9.97 -11.92
N HIS A 62 2.98 -10.44 -10.75
CA HIS A 62 4.38 -10.75 -10.40
C HIS A 62 5.33 -9.58 -10.73
N THR A 63 4.88 -8.34 -10.49
CA THR A 63 5.60 -7.14 -10.91
C THR A 63 6.95 -7.02 -10.22
N LEU A 64 7.00 -7.23 -8.91
CA LEU A 64 8.24 -7.12 -8.14
C LEU A 64 9.17 -8.30 -8.42
N GLU A 65 8.63 -9.51 -8.50
CA GLU A 65 9.37 -10.73 -8.79
C GLU A 65 10.08 -10.65 -10.15
N SER A 66 9.41 -10.10 -11.17
CA SER A 66 10.00 -9.93 -12.51
C SER A 66 11.10 -8.87 -12.57
N GLN A 67 11.01 -7.83 -11.73
CA GLN A 67 11.98 -6.72 -11.69
C GLN A 67 13.19 -7.01 -10.80
N PHE A 68 13.02 -7.85 -9.79
CA PHE A 68 14.03 -8.19 -8.79
C PHE A 68 14.22 -9.72 -8.70
N PRO A 69 14.74 -10.37 -9.75
CA PRO A 69 14.82 -11.86 -9.81
C PRO A 69 15.71 -12.47 -8.74
N GLY A 70 16.56 -11.66 -8.08
CA GLY A 70 17.39 -12.10 -6.93
C GLY A 70 16.72 -11.94 -5.58
N THR A 71 15.48 -11.44 -5.53
CA THR A 71 14.70 -11.22 -4.30
C THR A 71 13.60 -12.27 -4.16
N THR A 72 13.52 -12.91 -3.00
CA THR A 72 12.38 -13.77 -2.67
C THR A 72 11.26 -12.93 -2.07
N PHE A 73 10.10 -12.89 -2.72
CA PHE A 73 8.92 -12.18 -2.23
C PHE A 73 7.96 -13.13 -1.51
N SER A 74 7.40 -12.65 -0.39
CA SER A 74 6.33 -13.31 0.34
C SER A 74 5.19 -12.33 0.59
N TRP A 75 3.95 -12.79 0.42
CA TRP A 75 2.75 -11.97 0.60
C TRP A 75 1.92 -12.53 1.76
N LEU A 76 1.67 -11.72 2.78
CA LEU A 76 0.93 -12.12 3.98
C LEU A 76 -0.35 -11.32 4.12
N VAL A 77 -1.43 -12.02 4.48
CA VAL A 77 -2.69 -11.37 4.88
C VAL A 77 -2.78 -11.43 6.41
N LEU A 78 -2.81 -10.25 7.06
CA LEU A 78 -2.86 -10.11 8.51
C LEU A 78 -4.21 -9.49 8.93
N SER A 79 -4.63 -9.76 10.17
CA SER A 79 -5.96 -9.40 10.67
C SER A 79 -6.15 -7.90 10.97
N SER A 80 -5.07 -7.17 11.27
CA SER A 80 -5.15 -5.77 11.73
C SER A 80 -3.88 -4.98 11.46
N GLY A 81 -3.99 -3.63 11.51
CA GLY A 81 -2.83 -2.75 11.43
C GLY A 81 -1.84 -2.93 12.60
N ALA A 82 -2.31 -3.34 13.77
CA ALA A 82 -1.45 -3.70 14.90
C ALA A 82 -0.61 -4.96 14.58
N ALA A 83 -1.22 -5.98 13.97
CA ALA A 83 -0.48 -7.18 13.54
C ALA A 83 0.56 -6.83 12.46
N VAL A 84 0.25 -5.94 11.53
CA VAL A 84 1.21 -5.41 10.53
C VAL A 84 2.37 -4.70 11.22
N THR A 85 2.09 -3.80 12.17
CA THR A 85 3.12 -3.07 12.92
C THR A 85 4.03 -4.03 13.69
N ASN A 86 3.47 -5.03 14.36
CA ASN A 86 4.25 -6.04 15.06
C ASN A 86 5.17 -6.83 14.13
N GLY A 87 4.69 -7.20 12.93
CA GLY A 87 5.52 -7.85 11.91
C GLY A 87 6.66 -6.97 11.41
N ILE A 88 6.47 -5.65 11.32
CA ILE A 88 7.54 -4.70 10.99
C ILE A 88 8.56 -4.60 12.13
N ILE A 89 8.09 -4.51 13.38
CA ILE A 89 8.95 -4.40 14.57
C ILE A 89 9.82 -5.66 14.73
N SER A 90 9.25 -6.86 14.51
CA SER A 90 9.99 -8.12 14.58
C SER A 90 10.97 -8.30 13.41
N GLY A 91 10.82 -7.55 12.32
CA GLY A 91 11.59 -7.70 11.09
C GLY A 91 11.10 -8.81 10.15
N ASP A 92 9.98 -9.47 10.48
CA ASP A 92 9.36 -10.49 9.62
C ASP A 92 8.68 -9.87 8.39
N VAL A 93 8.27 -8.60 8.49
CA VAL A 93 7.63 -7.81 7.43
C VAL A 93 8.53 -6.63 7.08
N GLN A 94 8.92 -6.53 5.82
CA GLN A 94 9.71 -5.41 5.30
C GLN A 94 8.80 -4.26 4.81
N ILE A 95 7.67 -4.61 4.18
CA ILE A 95 6.65 -3.64 3.76
C ILE A 95 5.30 -4.08 4.34
N GLY A 96 4.75 -3.29 5.24
CA GLY A 96 3.43 -3.52 5.79
C GLY A 96 2.41 -2.51 5.26
N ALA A 97 1.14 -2.88 5.13
CA ALA A 97 0.10 -1.96 4.71
C ALA A 97 -1.09 -1.92 5.68
N GLY A 98 -1.56 -0.71 5.95
CA GLY A 98 -2.64 -0.49 6.90
C GLY A 98 -3.14 0.95 6.93
N GLY A 99 -4.02 1.23 7.89
CA GLY A 99 -4.65 2.53 8.05
C GLY A 99 -3.73 3.60 8.64
N VAL A 100 -4.05 4.87 8.39
CA VAL A 100 -3.29 6.02 8.92
C VAL A 100 -3.26 6.05 10.45
N GLY A 101 -4.32 5.60 11.14
CA GLY A 101 -4.36 5.57 12.61
C GLY A 101 -3.23 4.73 13.24
N PRO A 102 -3.12 3.43 12.90
CA PRO A 102 -2.02 2.57 13.36
C PRO A 102 -0.63 3.11 13.02
N LEU A 103 -0.43 3.70 11.83
CA LEU A 103 0.82 4.33 11.44
C LEU A 103 1.22 5.44 12.42
N ILE A 104 0.30 6.37 12.70
CA ILE A 104 0.57 7.52 13.59
C ILE A 104 0.87 7.04 15.02
N ILE A 105 0.17 6.01 15.50
CA ILE A 105 0.44 5.41 16.82
C ILE A 105 1.83 4.77 16.86
N ALA A 106 2.20 4.02 15.83
CA ALA A 106 3.52 3.41 15.74
C ALA A 106 4.63 4.49 15.71
N TRP A 107 4.43 5.55 14.95
CA TRP A 107 5.34 6.69 14.89
C TRP A 107 5.49 7.39 16.26
N ASP A 108 4.38 7.66 16.98
CA ASP A 108 4.38 8.23 18.32
C ASP A 108 5.12 7.34 19.33
N ALA A 109 4.95 6.04 19.24
CA ALA A 109 5.62 5.05 20.07
C ALA A 109 7.14 4.93 19.78
N GLY A 110 7.64 5.66 18.77
CA GLY A 110 9.06 5.63 18.38
C GLY A 110 9.42 4.46 17.48
N VAL A 111 8.45 3.76 16.94
CA VAL A 111 8.70 2.81 15.84
C VAL A 111 9.13 3.62 14.62
N ASP A 112 10.33 3.32 14.12
CA ASP A 112 10.91 4.03 12.97
C ASP A 112 10.26 3.56 11.67
N VAL A 113 9.00 3.97 11.46
CA VAL A 113 8.16 3.57 10.34
C VAL A 113 7.51 4.79 9.68
N LYS A 114 7.49 4.81 8.33
CA LYS A 114 6.82 5.84 7.54
C LYS A 114 6.13 5.22 6.31
N THR A 115 5.20 5.96 5.73
CA THR A 115 4.53 5.56 4.49
C THR A 115 5.47 5.73 3.29
N ILE A 116 5.74 4.64 2.58
CA ILE A 116 6.45 4.67 1.29
C ILE A 116 5.48 4.89 0.12
N ALA A 117 4.25 4.39 0.22
CA ALA A 117 3.23 4.59 -0.79
C ALA A 117 1.84 4.70 -0.16
N PRO A 118 1.16 5.86 -0.19
CA PRO A 118 -0.28 5.93 0.02
C PRO A 118 -1.01 5.10 -1.04
N LEU A 119 -2.12 4.44 -0.67
CA LEU A 119 -2.85 3.55 -1.57
C LEU A 119 -4.20 4.14 -2.01
N ASP A 120 -4.90 4.79 -1.07
CA ASP A 120 -6.23 5.34 -1.34
C ASP A 120 -6.67 6.40 -0.33
N TRP A 121 -7.77 7.07 -0.67
CA TRP A 121 -8.68 7.73 0.26
C TRP A 121 -9.93 6.87 0.37
N GLY A 122 -10.50 6.75 1.57
CA GLY A 122 -11.65 5.89 1.78
C GLY A 122 -12.66 6.44 2.77
N ASP A 123 -13.94 6.46 2.36
CA ASP A 123 -15.06 6.75 3.24
C ASP A 123 -15.49 5.47 3.96
N LEU A 124 -15.17 5.38 5.25
CA LEU A 124 -15.45 4.23 6.10
C LEU A 124 -16.87 4.34 6.68
N TRP A 125 -17.62 3.23 6.67
CA TRP A 125 -19.01 3.23 7.10
C TRP A 125 -19.19 2.48 8.40
N LEU A 126 -19.94 3.10 9.33
CA LEU A 126 -20.45 2.46 10.50
C LEU A 126 -21.83 1.88 10.16
N MET A 127 -21.92 0.56 10.17
CA MET A 127 -23.08 -0.21 9.74
C MET A 127 -23.78 -0.84 10.93
N ALA A 128 -25.11 -0.89 10.89
CA ALA A 128 -25.93 -1.65 11.83
C ALA A 128 -27.01 -2.43 11.08
N LYS A 129 -27.48 -3.56 11.66
CA LYS A 129 -28.57 -4.35 11.11
C LYS A 129 -29.88 -4.11 11.83
N ASP A 130 -29.83 -3.87 13.16
CA ASP A 130 -31.00 -3.49 13.94
C ASP A 130 -31.52 -2.12 13.54
N PRO A 131 -32.76 -2.00 13.01
CA PRO A 131 -33.35 -0.73 12.58
C PRO A 131 -33.52 0.30 13.69
N ALA A 132 -33.42 -0.10 14.97
CA ALA A 132 -33.45 0.80 16.13
C ALA A 132 -32.15 1.60 16.26
N ILE A 133 -31.02 1.13 15.73
CA ILE A 133 -29.72 1.81 15.79
C ILE A 133 -29.61 2.78 14.60
N LYS A 134 -29.95 4.05 14.81
CA LYS A 134 -29.99 5.10 13.75
C LYS A 134 -28.94 6.18 13.96
N THR A 135 -28.43 6.34 15.17
CA THR A 135 -27.54 7.44 15.55
C THR A 135 -26.34 6.90 16.35
N ILE A 136 -25.33 7.75 16.52
CA ILE A 136 -24.19 7.43 17.38
C ILE A 136 -24.61 7.23 18.86
N ALA A 137 -25.67 7.90 19.30
CA ALA A 137 -26.17 7.76 20.66
C ALA A 137 -26.77 6.38 20.94
N ASP A 138 -27.36 5.74 19.94
CA ASP A 138 -27.96 4.40 20.05
C ASP A 138 -26.91 3.29 20.23
N LEU A 139 -25.64 3.63 20.01
CA LEU A 139 -24.51 2.70 20.18
C LEU A 139 -23.98 2.60 21.62
N LYS A 140 -24.50 3.39 22.57
CA LYS A 140 -24.13 3.25 23.99
C LYS A 140 -24.50 1.86 24.50
N GLY A 141 -23.51 1.15 25.10
CA GLY A 141 -23.66 -0.23 25.59
C GLY A 141 -23.76 -1.30 24.49
N LYS A 142 -23.58 -0.94 23.23
CA LYS A 142 -23.64 -1.86 22.10
C LYS A 142 -22.27 -2.42 21.73
N LYS A 143 -22.26 -3.61 21.11
CA LYS A 143 -21.06 -4.28 20.59
C LYS A 143 -20.70 -3.75 19.21
N ILE A 144 -19.57 -3.08 19.07
CA ILE A 144 -19.11 -2.41 17.85
C ILE A 144 -17.82 -3.07 17.38
N ALA A 145 -17.89 -3.90 16.33
CA ALA A 145 -16.70 -4.57 15.79
C ALA A 145 -15.92 -3.66 14.84
N MET A 146 -14.60 -3.80 14.88
CA MET A 146 -13.61 -3.18 13.98
C MET A 146 -12.25 -3.88 14.14
N PRO A 147 -11.23 -3.63 13.27
CA PRO A 147 -9.95 -4.36 13.34
C PRO A 147 -9.17 -4.22 14.65
N GLY A 148 -9.50 -3.25 15.49
CA GLY A 148 -8.88 -3.08 16.80
C GLY A 148 -9.06 -1.67 17.37
N THR A 149 -8.74 -1.49 18.65
CA THR A 149 -8.87 -0.23 19.39
C THR A 149 -7.93 0.89 18.91
N THR A 150 -6.92 0.53 18.09
CA THR A 150 -5.95 1.45 17.48
C THR A 150 -6.20 1.63 15.98
N SER A 151 -7.20 0.94 15.40
CA SER A 151 -7.54 1.05 13.98
C SER A 151 -7.98 2.48 13.62
N ILE A 152 -7.91 2.83 12.33
CA ILE A 152 -8.44 4.10 11.86
C ILE A 152 -9.94 4.22 12.15
N GLN A 153 -10.69 3.10 12.12
CA GLN A 153 -12.09 3.04 12.48
C GLN A 153 -12.31 3.46 13.94
N ALA A 154 -11.45 2.99 14.86
CA ALA A 154 -11.53 3.38 16.28
C ALA A 154 -11.26 4.88 16.48
N VAL A 155 -10.30 5.45 15.75
CA VAL A 155 -10.05 6.90 15.78
C VAL A 155 -11.27 7.67 15.29
N VAL A 156 -11.88 7.23 14.20
CA VAL A 156 -13.08 7.87 13.64
C VAL A 156 -14.28 7.70 14.58
N LEU A 157 -14.48 6.52 15.19
CA LEU A 157 -15.56 6.31 16.17
C LEU A 157 -15.44 7.28 17.36
N ARG A 158 -14.22 7.45 17.88
CA ARG A 158 -13.95 8.43 18.97
C ARG A 158 -14.26 9.85 18.54
N ARG A 159 -13.98 10.23 17.28
CA ARG A 159 -14.37 11.53 16.74
C ARG A 159 -15.87 11.68 16.65
N MET A 160 -16.59 10.63 16.22
CA MET A 160 -18.06 10.61 16.20
C MET A 160 -18.63 10.76 17.61
N ALA A 161 -18.10 10.00 18.60
CA ALA A 161 -18.48 10.09 20.00
C ALA A 161 -18.20 11.49 20.58
N GLN A 162 -17.02 12.07 20.35
CA GLN A 162 -16.71 13.43 20.79
C GLN A 162 -17.71 14.45 20.26
N VAL A 163 -18.10 14.36 18.99
CA VAL A 163 -19.02 15.34 18.35
C VAL A 163 -20.46 15.14 18.80
N LYS A 164 -20.91 13.89 18.97
CA LYS A 164 -22.33 13.56 19.22
C LYS A 164 -22.66 13.31 20.68
N LEU A 165 -21.68 12.91 21.49
CA LEU A 165 -21.88 12.54 22.90
C LEU A 165 -21.09 13.42 23.89
N GLY A 166 -20.20 14.30 23.36
CA GLY A 166 -19.35 15.17 24.19
C GLY A 166 -18.07 14.51 24.73
N ASP A 167 -17.99 13.19 24.66
CA ASP A 167 -16.85 12.40 25.15
C ASP A 167 -16.35 11.46 24.05
N ALA A 168 -15.06 11.56 23.72
CA ALA A 168 -14.43 10.72 22.71
C ALA A 168 -14.43 9.23 23.08
N HIS A 169 -14.38 8.92 24.37
CA HIS A 169 -14.26 7.56 24.89
C HIS A 169 -15.60 6.91 25.27
N ALA A 170 -16.72 7.62 25.06
CA ALA A 170 -18.06 7.18 25.46
C ALA A 170 -18.50 5.82 24.87
N LEU A 171 -17.85 5.35 23.80
CA LEU A 171 -18.16 4.08 23.13
C LEU A 171 -17.03 3.05 23.22
N ASP A 172 -15.90 3.37 23.87
CA ASP A 172 -14.71 2.51 23.91
C ASP A 172 -14.98 1.12 24.52
N SER A 173 -15.83 1.05 25.56
CA SER A 173 -16.20 -0.23 26.20
C SER A 173 -16.97 -1.19 25.29
N GLY A 174 -17.58 -0.68 24.22
CA GLY A 174 -18.28 -1.47 23.21
C GLY A 174 -17.39 -1.97 22.07
N ILE A 175 -16.14 -1.52 21.96
CA ILE A 175 -15.26 -1.90 20.85
C ILE A 175 -14.83 -3.36 20.99
N ILE A 176 -15.08 -4.14 19.93
CA ILE A 176 -14.65 -5.53 19.81
C ILE A 176 -13.64 -5.62 18.65
N ALA A 177 -12.41 -6.09 18.96
CA ALA A 177 -11.40 -6.35 17.95
C ALA A 177 -11.77 -7.59 17.13
N MET A 178 -12.04 -7.39 15.84
CA MET A 178 -12.45 -8.44 14.93
C MET A 178 -12.11 -8.02 13.49
N ASP A 179 -11.56 -8.93 12.69
CA ASP A 179 -11.30 -8.64 11.28
C ASP A 179 -12.62 -8.48 10.48
N HIS A 180 -12.55 -7.78 9.37
CA HIS A 180 -13.76 -7.43 8.61
C HIS A 180 -14.56 -8.62 8.08
N PRO A 181 -13.97 -9.71 7.55
CA PRO A 181 -14.73 -10.88 7.12
C PRO A 181 -15.56 -11.51 8.25
N VAL A 182 -14.96 -11.67 9.44
CA VAL A 182 -15.61 -12.25 10.62
C VAL A 182 -16.65 -11.29 11.18
N ALA A 183 -16.31 -9.99 11.30
CA ALA A 183 -17.22 -8.95 11.78
C ALA A 183 -18.47 -8.81 10.91
N MET A 184 -18.33 -8.92 9.58
CA MET A 184 -19.47 -8.92 8.66
C MET A 184 -20.44 -10.08 8.97
N GLN A 185 -19.93 -11.29 9.18
CA GLN A 185 -20.79 -12.43 9.53
C GLN A 185 -21.43 -12.24 10.89
N ALA A 186 -20.69 -11.76 11.88
CA ALA A 186 -21.19 -11.48 13.21
C ALA A 186 -22.31 -10.42 13.20
N LEU A 187 -22.19 -9.36 12.38
CA LEU A 187 -23.24 -8.36 12.19
C LEU A 187 -24.49 -8.99 11.55
N LEU A 188 -24.31 -9.76 10.49
CA LEU A 188 -25.43 -10.36 9.76
C LEU A 188 -26.20 -11.40 10.56
N THR A 189 -25.54 -12.06 11.52
CA THR A 189 -26.15 -13.03 12.43
C THR A 189 -26.63 -12.43 13.76
N GLY A 190 -26.39 -11.13 14.01
CA GLY A 190 -26.81 -10.44 15.24
C GLY A 190 -25.95 -10.73 16.45
N GLN A 191 -24.73 -11.26 16.29
CA GLN A 191 -23.76 -11.47 17.38
C GLN A 191 -23.11 -10.16 17.85
N ILE A 192 -23.07 -9.15 16.95
CA ILE A 192 -22.67 -7.78 17.24
C ILE A 192 -23.75 -6.82 16.76
N ASP A 193 -23.79 -5.63 17.34
CA ASP A 193 -24.81 -4.61 17.04
C ASP A 193 -24.40 -3.70 15.86
N ALA A 194 -23.09 -3.43 15.71
CA ALA A 194 -22.57 -2.58 14.68
C ALA A 194 -21.18 -3.05 14.20
N HIS A 195 -20.88 -2.75 12.94
CA HIS A 195 -19.55 -2.97 12.34
C HIS A 195 -19.03 -1.67 11.74
N PHE A 196 -17.89 -1.17 12.22
CA PHE A 196 -17.21 -0.06 11.58
C PHE A 196 -16.27 -0.62 10.53
N THR A 197 -16.70 -0.57 9.30
CA THR A 197 -16.19 -1.37 8.19
C THR A 197 -15.57 -0.54 7.06
N SER A 198 -15.04 -1.22 6.08
CA SER A 198 -14.48 -0.67 4.84
C SER A 198 -14.93 -1.48 3.63
N ALA A 199 -14.67 -0.98 2.42
CA ALA A 199 -14.99 -1.72 1.20
C ALA A 199 -14.15 -3.02 1.06
N PRO A 200 -14.77 -4.12 0.64
CA PRO A 200 -16.11 -4.22 0.06
C PRO A 200 -17.19 -4.62 1.10
N TYR A 201 -16.85 -4.80 2.37
CA TYR A 201 -17.75 -5.38 3.40
C TYR A 201 -18.98 -4.51 3.62
N GLN A 202 -18.83 -3.18 3.69
CA GLN A 202 -19.94 -2.25 3.80
C GLN A 202 -21.00 -2.42 2.69
N LEU A 203 -20.55 -2.72 1.46
CA LEU A 203 -21.44 -2.95 0.33
C LEU A 203 -22.15 -4.30 0.45
N GLN A 204 -21.44 -5.32 0.92
CA GLN A 204 -22.00 -6.66 1.13
C GLN A 204 -23.01 -6.68 2.28
N GLU A 205 -22.75 -5.95 3.36
CA GLU A 205 -23.66 -5.79 4.49
C GLU A 205 -24.93 -5.04 4.07
N LYS A 206 -24.77 -3.97 3.29
CA LYS A 206 -25.90 -3.16 2.81
C LYS A 206 -26.89 -4.00 1.97
N VAL A 207 -26.41 -4.81 1.03
CA VAL A 207 -27.29 -5.67 0.22
C VAL A 207 -27.93 -6.81 1.00
N ARG A 208 -27.42 -7.09 2.23
CA ARG A 208 -27.95 -8.10 3.15
C ARG A 208 -28.78 -7.49 4.29
N GLY A 209 -29.25 -6.24 4.11
CA GLY A 209 -30.21 -5.57 4.99
C GLY A 209 -29.60 -4.73 6.11
N ALA A 210 -28.28 -4.57 6.20
CA ALA A 210 -27.69 -3.60 7.09
C ALA A 210 -27.80 -2.18 6.50
N HIS A 211 -27.80 -1.17 7.36
CA HIS A 211 -27.88 0.24 6.99
C HIS A 211 -26.71 1.05 7.54
N VAL A 212 -26.48 2.21 6.96
CA VAL A 212 -25.41 3.13 7.36
C VAL A 212 -25.89 3.97 8.52
N VAL A 213 -25.21 3.92 9.65
CA VAL A 213 -25.44 4.79 10.82
C VAL A 213 -24.67 6.10 10.66
N ALA A 214 -23.41 6.02 10.22
CA ALA A 214 -22.54 7.16 10.02
C ALA A 214 -21.40 6.84 9.02
N ARG A 215 -20.76 7.91 8.50
CA ARG A 215 -19.61 7.80 7.59
C ARG A 215 -18.44 8.63 8.08
N SER A 216 -17.22 8.16 7.85
CA SER A 216 -16.00 8.84 8.30
C SER A 216 -15.85 10.24 7.71
N TYR A 217 -16.22 10.44 6.44
CA TYR A 217 -16.12 11.73 5.77
C TYR A 217 -17.00 12.83 6.37
N GLN A 218 -18.07 12.47 7.06
CA GLN A 218 -18.91 13.42 7.80
C GLN A 218 -18.18 14.07 8.99
N TYR A 219 -17.12 13.44 9.50
CA TYR A 219 -16.43 13.85 10.72
C TYR A 219 -14.97 14.29 10.50
N PHE A 220 -14.32 13.75 9.47
CA PHE A 220 -12.95 14.10 9.11
C PHE A 220 -12.84 14.74 7.71
N GLY A 221 -13.93 14.81 6.92
CA GLY A 221 -13.85 15.13 5.49
C GLY A 221 -13.10 14.02 4.73
N ALA A 222 -12.84 14.22 3.45
CA ALA A 222 -12.04 13.28 2.67
C ALA A 222 -10.65 13.10 3.28
N HIS A 223 -10.20 11.86 3.39
CA HIS A 223 -8.92 11.52 4.06
C HIS A 223 -8.32 10.25 3.48
N SER A 224 -6.99 10.12 3.63
CA SER A 224 -6.29 8.86 3.40
C SER A 224 -6.85 7.77 4.30
N PHE A 225 -6.99 6.58 3.72
CA PHE A 225 -7.37 5.39 4.46
C PHE A 225 -6.17 4.49 4.64
N LEU A 226 -5.56 4.01 3.55
CA LEU A 226 -4.48 3.04 3.57
C LEU A 226 -3.17 3.58 3.01
N GLY A 227 -2.07 3.02 3.51
CA GLY A 227 -0.72 3.21 2.99
C GLY A 227 0.13 1.96 3.19
N ALA A 228 1.15 1.81 2.35
CA ALA A 228 2.23 0.87 2.55
C ALA A 228 3.36 1.54 3.33
N TRP A 229 3.90 0.86 4.33
CA TRP A 229 4.87 1.37 5.29
C TRP A 229 6.14 0.53 5.27
N GLU A 230 7.26 1.18 5.54
CA GLU A 230 8.54 0.51 5.78
C GLU A 230 9.33 1.26 6.86
N THR A 231 10.42 0.68 7.36
CA THR A 231 11.29 1.35 8.33
C THR A 231 12.27 2.29 7.62
N SER A 232 12.72 3.37 8.32
CA SER A 232 13.78 4.24 7.81
C SER A 232 15.08 3.48 7.58
N LYS A 233 15.35 2.43 8.38
CA LYS A 233 16.50 1.55 8.17
C LYS A 233 16.41 0.81 6.83
N PHE A 234 15.25 0.23 6.51
CA PHE A 234 15.04 -0.47 5.23
C PHE A 234 15.15 0.50 4.05
N TYR A 235 14.47 1.67 4.15
CA TYR A 235 14.56 2.72 3.15
C TYR A 235 16.01 3.19 2.91
N ALA A 236 16.77 3.45 3.98
CA ALA A 236 18.17 3.88 3.87
C ALA A 236 19.07 2.82 3.24
N GLN A 237 18.79 1.54 3.49
CA GLN A 237 19.56 0.43 2.93
C GLN A 237 19.22 0.16 1.46
N TYR A 238 17.95 0.37 1.05
CA TYR A 238 17.45 0.04 -0.27
C TYR A 238 16.64 1.19 -0.91
N PRO A 239 17.17 2.43 -1.00
CA PRO A 239 16.38 3.58 -1.44
C PRO A 239 15.87 3.45 -2.89
N ALA A 240 16.66 2.85 -3.77
CA ALA A 240 16.27 2.64 -5.16
C ALA A 240 15.17 1.57 -5.30
N PHE A 241 15.20 0.52 -4.48
CA PHE A 241 14.13 -0.47 -4.38
C PHE A 241 12.83 0.19 -3.91
N SER A 242 12.88 0.95 -2.82
CA SER A 242 11.72 1.65 -2.25
C SER A 242 11.13 2.68 -3.23
N GLN A 243 11.97 3.42 -3.94
CA GLN A 243 11.53 4.34 -5.01
C GLN A 243 10.83 3.57 -6.14
N LYS A 244 11.37 2.42 -6.54
CA LYS A 244 10.77 1.59 -7.58
C LYS A 244 9.43 0.99 -7.12
N PHE A 245 9.35 0.50 -5.88
CA PHE A 245 8.10 0.05 -5.27
C PHE A 245 7.02 1.14 -5.30
N TYR A 246 7.37 2.37 -4.91
CA TYR A 246 6.45 3.50 -5.00
C TYR A 246 5.94 3.73 -6.42
N THR A 247 6.84 3.71 -7.41
CA THR A 247 6.48 3.88 -8.83
C THR A 247 5.58 2.75 -9.34
N ASP A 248 5.82 1.52 -8.90
CA ASP A 248 4.99 0.36 -9.25
C ASP A 248 3.59 0.47 -8.64
N VAL A 249 3.48 0.94 -7.41
CA VAL A 249 2.18 1.26 -6.78
C VAL A 249 1.44 2.36 -7.57
N GLN A 250 2.14 3.40 -8.04
CA GLN A 250 1.53 4.42 -8.92
C GLN A 250 1.01 3.80 -10.22
N THR A 251 1.77 2.90 -10.82
CA THR A 251 1.39 2.19 -12.04
C THR A 251 0.15 1.31 -11.82
N ALA A 252 0.13 0.57 -10.70
CA ALA A 252 -1.03 -0.24 -10.31
C ALA A 252 -2.28 0.63 -10.10
N ILE A 253 -2.15 1.77 -9.42
CA ILE A 253 -3.23 2.74 -9.23
C ILE A 253 -3.73 3.30 -10.57
N ALA A 254 -2.82 3.65 -11.47
CA ALA A 254 -3.18 4.11 -12.80
C ALA A 254 -3.96 3.03 -13.58
N LEU A 255 -3.57 1.76 -13.46
CA LEU A 255 -4.28 0.63 -14.06
C LEU A 255 -5.70 0.48 -13.46
N ILE A 256 -5.84 0.56 -12.13
CA ILE A 256 -7.15 0.50 -11.45
C ILE A 256 -8.08 1.59 -11.97
N ASN A 257 -7.59 2.81 -12.07
CA ASN A 257 -8.37 3.96 -12.50
C ASN A 257 -8.72 3.92 -14.00
N LYS A 258 -7.83 3.37 -14.84
CA LYS A 258 -7.99 3.33 -16.29
C LYS A 258 -8.75 2.09 -16.77
N ASN A 259 -8.51 0.93 -16.16
CA ASN A 259 -9.06 -0.36 -16.61
C ASN A 259 -9.56 -1.23 -15.43
N PRO A 260 -10.63 -0.80 -14.74
CA PRO A 260 -11.15 -1.53 -13.59
C PRO A 260 -11.64 -2.94 -13.95
N THR A 261 -11.98 -3.22 -15.21
CA THR A 261 -12.36 -4.57 -15.66
C THR A 261 -11.16 -5.53 -15.60
N GLN A 262 -10.02 -5.14 -16.16
CA GLN A 262 -8.79 -5.95 -16.09
C GLN A 262 -8.38 -6.19 -14.63
N VAL A 263 -8.40 -5.14 -13.80
CA VAL A 263 -8.08 -5.27 -12.38
C VAL A 263 -9.04 -6.22 -11.67
N SER A 264 -10.32 -6.19 -11.99
CA SER A 264 -11.30 -7.11 -11.41
C SER A 264 -11.01 -8.59 -11.70
N HIS A 265 -10.46 -8.90 -12.88
CA HIS A 265 -9.98 -10.25 -13.20
C HIS A 265 -8.74 -10.64 -12.39
N LEU A 266 -7.80 -9.69 -12.17
CA LEU A 266 -6.64 -9.92 -11.32
C LEU A 266 -7.05 -10.20 -9.86
N LEU A 267 -7.98 -9.39 -9.31
CA LEU A 267 -8.52 -9.58 -7.96
C LEU A 267 -9.24 -10.94 -7.82
N GLN A 268 -10.01 -11.34 -8.84
CA GLN A 268 -10.66 -12.66 -8.86
C GLN A 268 -9.61 -13.78 -8.86
N SER A 269 -8.57 -13.68 -9.68
CA SER A 269 -7.51 -14.68 -9.75
C SER A 269 -6.79 -14.81 -8.40
N ASP A 270 -6.43 -13.68 -7.77
CA ASP A 270 -5.75 -13.67 -6.47
C ASP A 270 -6.60 -14.27 -5.34
N SER A 271 -7.93 -14.13 -5.41
CA SER A 271 -8.87 -14.67 -4.43
C SER A 271 -9.28 -16.11 -4.66
N GLY A 272 -8.66 -16.82 -5.61
CA GLY A 272 -9.03 -18.20 -5.94
C GLY A 272 -10.34 -18.34 -6.71
N GLY A 273 -10.77 -17.28 -7.40
CA GLY A 273 -11.93 -17.29 -8.29
C GLY A 273 -13.24 -16.79 -7.67
N ILE A 274 -13.29 -16.61 -6.36
CA ILE A 274 -14.47 -16.12 -5.62
C ILE A 274 -14.06 -14.96 -4.72
N PRO A 275 -14.72 -13.78 -4.79
CA PRO A 275 -15.86 -13.40 -5.65
C PRO A 275 -15.55 -13.31 -7.15
N SER A 276 -16.60 -13.24 -8.00
CA SER A 276 -16.41 -13.11 -9.45
C SER A 276 -15.83 -11.74 -9.83
N TRP A 277 -15.18 -11.63 -11.01
CA TRP A 277 -14.66 -10.36 -11.51
C TRP A 277 -15.76 -9.29 -11.68
N ARG A 278 -17.00 -9.70 -12.02
CA ARG A 278 -18.14 -8.77 -12.10
C ARG A 278 -18.47 -8.16 -10.74
N GLN A 279 -18.39 -8.97 -9.69
CA GLN A 279 -18.59 -8.50 -8.32
C GLN A 279 -17.48 -7.54 -7.89
N TYR A 280 -16.21 -7.87 -8.17
CA TYR A 280 -15.08 -6.95 -7.93
C TYR A 280 -15.24 -5.63 -8.68
N LYS A 281 -15.67 -5.67 -9.95
CA LYS A 281 -15.90 -4.45 -10.74
C LYS A 281 -17.00 -3.58 -10.13
N GLN A 282 -18.10 -4.17 -9.68
CA GLN A 282 -19.16 -3.45 -8.96
C GLN A 282 -18.64 -2.83 -7.66
N TRP A 283 -17.85 -3.58 -6.88
CA TRP A 283 -17.27 -3.07 -5.65
C TRP A 283 -16.27 -1.95 -5.88
N LEU A 284 -15.40 -2.05 -6.85
CA LEU A 284 -14.48 -0.96 -7.21
C LEU A 284 -15.24 0.32 -7.56
N ALA A 285 -16.31 0.21 -8.34
CA ALA A 285 -17.14 1.37 -8.74
C ALA A 285 -17.95 1.97 -7.59
N ALA A 286 -18.44 1.14 -6.65
CA ALA A 286 -19.36 1.57 -5.57
C ALA A 286 -18.66 1.79 -4.22
N SER A 287 -17.36 1.51 -4.12
CA SER A 287 -16.61 1.46 -2.86
C SER A 287 -16.51 2.80 -2.12
N GLY A 288 -16.58 3.91 -2.85
CA GLY A 288 -16.22 5.23 -2.32
C GLY A 288 -14.72 5.41 -2.09
N LEU A 289 -13.89 4.49 -2.60
CA LEU A 289 -12.44 4.61 -2.60
C LEU A 289 -11.96 5.49 -3.76
N THR A 290 -10.96 6.30 -3.48
CA THR A 290 -10.19 7.02 -4.50
C THR A 290 -8.75 6.51 -4.44
N PHE A 291 -8.36 5.67 -5.39
CA PHE A 291 -7.00 5.15 -5.46
C PHE A 291 -6.03 6.23 -5.89
N THR A 292 -5.06 6.54 -5.04
CA THR A 292 -4.11 7.64 -5.23
C THR A 292 -2.93 7.53 -4.28
N THR A 293 -1.74 7.95 -4.72
CA THR A 293 -0.55 8.09 -3.86
C THR A 293 -0.45 9.45 -3.17
N ARG A 294 -1.49 10.29 -3.22
CA ARG A 294 -1.53 11.56 -2.53
C ARG A 294 -2.05 11.38 -1.10
N PRO A 295 -1.25 11.62 -0.05
CA PRO A 295 -1.75 11.59 1.33
C PRO A 295 -2.67 12.79 1.59
N LEU A 296 -3.77 12.57 2.31
CA LEU A 296 -4.76 13.59 2.60
C LEU A 296 -5.24 13.51 4.06
N GLY A 297 -5.20 14.61 4.78
CA GLY A 297 -5.77 14.72 6.13
C GLY A 297 -5.01 13.97 7.21
N MET A 298 -3.76 13.57 7.00
CA MET A 298 -2.94 12.89 8.01
C MET A 298 -2.79 13.74 9.26
N MET A 299 -2.56 15.06 9.10
CA MET A 299 -2.44 15.99 10.22
C MET A 299 -3.76 16.18 10.99
N ARG A 300 -4.92 16.04 10.32
CA ARG A 300 -6.22 16.09 11.01
C ARG A 300 -6.39 14.90 11.96
N PHE A 301 -5.93 13.71 11.54
CA PHE A 301 -5.89 12.54 12.43
C PHE A 301 -4.91 12.75 13.57
N ALA A 302 -3.66 13.15 13.31
CA ALA A 302 -2.66 13.38 14.33
C ALA A 302 -3.14 14.42 15.37
N ASN A 303 -3.67 15.56 14.93
CA ASN A 303 -4.22 16.60 15.81
C ASN A 303 -5.36 16.08 16.71
N PHE A 304 -6.28 15.30 16.13
CA PHE A 304 -7.37 14.74 16.91
C PHE A 304 -6.89 13.67 17.89
N MET A 305 -6.01 12.78 17.46
CA MET A 305 -5.45 11.70 18.29
C MET A 305 -4.64 12.29 19.48
N ASN A 306 -3.87 13.34 19.25
CA ASN A 306 -3.17 14.06 20.31
C ASN A 306 -4.15 14.73 21.30
N LYS A 307 -5.18 15.41 20.77
CA LYS A 307 -6.20 16.07 21.59
C LYS A 307 -6.91 15.13 22.57
N ILE A 308 -7.12 13.87 22.17
CA ILE A 308 -7.80 12.85 23.01
C ILE A 308 -6.82 11.92 23.74
N GLY A 309 -5.52 12.22 23.71
CA GLY A 309 -4.51 11.45 24.44
C GLY A 309 -4.10 10.11 23.84
N MET A 310 -4.49 9.82 22.59
CA MET A 310 -4.07 8.59 21.88
C MET A 310 -2.59 8.61 21.48
N ILE A 311 -2.04 9.80 21.25
CA ILE A 311 -0.62 10.03 20.98
C ILE A 311 -0.11 11.19 21.84
N LYS A 312 1.20 11.21 22.12
CA LYS A 312 1.88 12.23 22.92
C LYS A 312 2.67 13.19 22.05
N LYS A 313 3.34 12.67 21.02
CA LYS A 313 4.16 13.46 20.08
C LYS A 313 3.30 13.90 18.90
N MET A 314 3.61 15.08 18.36
CA MET A 314 2.97 15.58 17.14
C MET A 314 3.98 15.63 16.00
N PRO A 315 3.67 15.08 14.81
CA PRO A 315 4.47 15.38 13.64
C PRO A 315 4.39 16.88 13.32
N ALA A 316 5.52 17.50 12.94
CA ALA A 316 5.53 18.92 12.54
C ALA A 316 4.75 19.13 11.23
N SER A 317 4.77 18.13 10.38
CA SER A 317 4.05 18.13 9.11
C SER A 317 3.72 16.71 8.67
N TRP A 318 2.89 16.56 7.63
CA TRP A 318 2.59 15.25 7.07
C TRP A 318 3.82 14.55 6.46
N GLN A 319 4.86 15.30 6.07
CA GLN A 319 6.13 14.74 5.56
C GLN A 319 6.87 13.91 6.61
N ASP A 320 6.67 14.18 7.89
CA ASP A 320 7.28 13.36 8.95
C ASP A 320 6.74 11.90 8.96
N LEU A 321 5.57 11.70 8.38
CA LEU A 321 4.86 10.42 8.33
C LEU A 321 5.06 9.67 6.99
N VAL A 322 5.81 10.23 6.04
CA VAL A 322 6.04 9.64 4.71
C VAL A 322 7.51 9.70 4.32
N PHE A 323 7.90 8.91 3.30
CA PHE A 323 9.24 8.98 2.71
C PHE A 323 9.32 9.95 1.52
N PRO A 324 10.55 10.40 1.14
CA PRO A 324 10.76 11.38 0.08
C PRO A 324 10.06 11.13 -1.25
N PRO A 325 9.88 9.87 -1.76
CA PRO A 325 9.12 9.63 -2.97
C PRO A 325 7.71 10.24 -2.98
N VAL A 326 7.09 10.40 -1.79
CA VAL A 326 5.73 10.95 -1.64
C VAL A 326 5.72 12.48 -1.59
N TYR A 327 6.85 13.15 -1.31
CA TYR A 327 6.91 14.61 -1.07
C TYR A 327 6.42 15.46 -2.24
N GLY A 328 6.60 14.99 -3.48
CA GLY A 328 6.11 15.69 -4.68
C GLY A 328 4.58 15.74 -4.82
N THR A 329 3.84 15.05 -3.94
CA THR A 329 2.38 15.10 -3.93
C THR A 329 1.87 16.30 -3.12
N LYS A 330 0.64 16.77 -3.41
CA LYS A 330 -0.02 17.82 -2.62
C LYS A 330 -0.70 17.20 -1.39
N GLY A 331 0.10 16.69 -0.45
CA GLY A 331 -0.36 16.05 0.79
C GLY A 331 -0.88 17.06 1.85
N SER A 332 -1.55 16.54 2.91
CA SER A 332 -1.99 17.37 4.07
C SER A 332 -2.16 16.53 5.36
#